data_fd8ae028d84edad3620eadd9837ef650
#
_entry.id   fd8ae028d84edad3620eadd9837ef650
#
_cell.length_a   1.000
_cell.length_b   1.000
_cell.length_c   1.000
_cell.angle_alpha   90.00
_cell.angle_beta   90.00
_cell.angle_gamma   90.00
#
_symmetry.space_group_name_H-M   'P 1'
#
loop_
_entity.id
_entity.type
_entity.pdbx_description
1 polymer ?
#
loop_
_entity_poly.entity_id
_entity_poly.type
_entity_poly.pdbx_seq_one_letter_code
_entity_poly.pdbx_strand_id
1 'polypeptide(L)'
;SMGLGAGSIALTSIPFINSARSEEDKLTSYKDITTYNNYYEFGTSKSDPYINSQNFKTTPWSISIEGEVEKPIKLSMEEITETFISEERIYRLRCVEGWSMVIPWMGFSLSELLSKVNPTSKAKFVEFESVYDPEQMKGQRYPVLNWPYREGLRIDEAMHPITTVVTGVYGKTLPNQNGAPLRIFV
;
A
#
# COMPACT_ATOMS: atom_id res chain seq x y z
N SER A 1 52.30 9.57 -57.33
CA SER A 1 52.03 8.79 -56.09
C SER A 1 51.20 9.61 -55.15
N MET A 2 49.93 9.17 -54.97
CA MET A 2 48.97 9.80 -54.09
C MET A 2 49.08 9.14 -52.71
N GLY A 3 49.37 9.93 -51.67
CA GLY A 3 49.38 9.48 -50.30
C GLY A 3 48.01 9.65 -49.68
N LEU A 4 47.43 8.57 -49.24
CA LEU A 4 46.19 8.56 -48.44
C LEU A 4 46.57 8.78 -46.97
N GLY A 5 46.14 9.91 -46.40
CA GLY A 5 46.20 10.18 -44.97
C GLY A 5 45.08 9.49 -44.22
N ALA A 6 45.42 8.56 -43.33
CA ALA A 6 44.47 7.94 -42.43
C ALA A 6 44.19 8.87 -41.24
N GLY A 7 43.01 9.45 -41.20
CA GLY A 7 42.54 10.23 -40.04
C GLY A 7 42.09 9.30 -38.91
N SER A 8 42.80 9.30 -37.80
CA SER A 8 42.39 8.62 -36.58
C SER A 8 41.28 9.42 -35.88
N ILE A 9 40.09 8.83 -35.80
CA ILE A 9 38.99 9.37 -34.99
C ILE A 9 39.24 8.94 -33.53
N ALA A 10 39.61 9.88 -32.70
CA ALA A 10 39.69 9.68 -31.27
C ALA A 10 38.27 9.59 -30.70
N LEU A 11 37.84 8.40 -30.29
CA LEU A 11 36.65 8.22 -29.49
C LEU A 11 36.93 8.79 -28.08
N THR A 12 36.46 10.02 -27.83
CA THR A 12 36.38 10.55 -26.48
C THR A 12 35.32 9.76 -25.72
N SER A 13 35.73 8.92 -24.78
CA SER A 13 34.88 8.29 -23.82
C SER A 13 34.18 9.37 -22.98
N ILE A 14 32.87 9.54 -23.20
CA ILE A 14 32.03 10.35 -22.32
C ILE A 14 32.09 9.64 -20.96
N PRO A 15 32.51 10.32 -19.88
CA PRO A 15 32.44 9.71 -18.56
C PRO A 15 30.97 9.44 -18.28
N PHE A 16 30.63 8.16 -18.02
CA PHE A 16 29.38 7.80 -17.41
C PHE A 16 29.29 8.62 -16.11
N ILE A 17 28.43 9.62 -16.12
CA ILE A 17 28.03 10.30 -14.90
C ILE A 17 27.42 9.18 -14.04
N ASN A 18 28.17 8.69 -13.05
CA ASN A 18 27.61 7.94 -11.97
C ASN A 18 26.48 8.82 -11.42
N SER A 19 25.23 8.47 -11.80
CA SER A 19 24.08 9.05 -11.17
C SER A 19 24.30 8.86 -9.67
N ALA A 20 24.32 9.98 -8.95
CA ALA A 20 24.50 10.01 -7.52
C ALA A 20 23.69 8.86 -6.93
N ARG A 21 24.37 7.88 -6.32
CA ARG A 21 23.76 6.85 -5.52
C ARG A 21 22.95 7.63 -4.50
N SER A 22 21.63 7.66 -4.66
CA SER A 22 20.75 8.21 -3.64
C SER A 22 21.19 7.53 -2.33
N GLU A 23 21.54 8.30 -1.32
CA GLU A 23 21.72 7.76 0.02
C GLU A 23 20.57 6.79 0.25
N GLU A 24 20.91 5.52 0.51
CA GLU A 24 19.90 4.50 0.77
C GLU A 24 19.06 5.05 1.94
N ASP A 25 17.81 5.40 1.69
CA ASP A 25 16.98 6.00 2.72
C ASP A 25 16.90 5.07 3.90
N LYS A 26 17.33 5.56 5.03
CA LYS A 26 17.25 4.81 6.27
C LYS A 26 15.80 4.46 6.58
N LEU A 27 15.51 3.18 6.70
CA LEU A 27 14.19 2.71 7.10
C LEU A 27 13.79 3.33 8.44
N THR A 28 12.56 3.76 8.54
CA THR A 28 11.96 4.23 9.80
C THR A 28 11.89 3.05 10.79
N SER A 29 12.17 3.27 12.05
CA SER A 29 12.18 2.16 13.01
C SER A 29 10.82 1.46 13.10
N TYR A 30 10.83 0.15 13.34
CA TYR A 30 9.59 -0.61 13.56
C TYR A 30 8.75 -0.02 14.71
N LYS A 31 9.42 0.45 15.75
CA LYS A 31 8.76 1.11 16.89
C LYS A 31 7.99 2.35 16.42
N ASP A 32 8.61 3.23 15.63
CA ASP A 32 7.98 4.47 15.22
C ASP A 32 6.78 4.21 14.32
N ILE A 33 6.90 3.28 13.35
CA ILE A 33 5.79 2.95 12.45
C ILE A 33 4.62 2.25 13.15
N THR A 34 4.84 1.62 14.29
CA THR A 34 3.80 0.91 15.05
C THR A 34 3.20 1.71 16.20
N THR A 35 3.83 2.82 16.59
CA THR A 35 3.34 3.67 17.71
C THR A 35 2.89 5.05 17.28
N TYR A 36 3.07 5.41 16.02
CA TYR A 36 2.66 6.68 15.44
C TYR A 36 1.77 6.43 14.22
N ASN A 37 0.46 6.39 14.42
CA ASN A 37 -0.51 5.93 13.45
C ASN A 37 -1.65 6.93 13.25
N ASN A 38 -2.40 6.76 12.18
CA ASN A 38 -3.48 7.67 11.78
C ASN A 38 -4.77 6.89 11.45
N TYR A 39 -5.21 6.03 12.40
CA TYR A 39 -6.46 5.28 12.30
C TYR A 39 -7.46 5.83 13.31
N TYR A 40 -8.35 6.71 12.85
CA TYR A 40 -9.36 7.39 13.69
C TYR A 40 -10.42 6.45 14.22
N GLU A 41 -10.53 5.26 13.64
CA GLU A 41 -11.33 4.15 14.16
C GLU A 41 -10.96 3.80 15.61
N PHE A 42 -9.69 4.00 15.97
CA PHE A 42 -9.17 3.71 17.31
C PHE A 42 -8.90 4.95 18.16
N GLY A 43 -9.09 6.15 17.58
CA GLY A 43 -8.89 7.42 18.27
C GLY A 43 -8.14 8.46 17.44
N THR A 44 -8.15 9.70 17.86
CA THR A 44 -7.62 10.84 17.08
C THR A 44 -6.18 11.21 17.38
N SER A 45 -5.63 10.75 18.51
CA SER A 45 -4.21 10.91 18.82
C SER A 45 -3.37 9.90 18.05
N LYS A 46 -2.14 10.25 17.67
CA LYS A 46 -1.24 9.36 16.91
C LYS A 46 -0.85 8.08 17.66
N SER A 47 -0.94 8.08 18.99
CA SER A 47 -0.70 6.89 19.83
C SER A 47 -1.96 6.05 20.07
N ASP A 48 -3.16 6.60 19.84
CA ASP A 48 -4.42 5.93 20.13
C ASP A 48 -4.57 4.59 19.39
N PRO A 49 -4.25 4.47 18.09
CA PRO A 49 -4.34 3.19 17.41
C PRO A 49 -3.45 2.12 18.04
N TYR A 50 -2.22 2.45 18.42
CA TYR A 50 -1.34 1.52 19.11
C TYR A 50 -1.92 1.05 20.45
N ILE A 51 -2.51 1.94 21.23
CA ILE A 51 -3.07 1.63 22.56
C ILE A 51 -4.38 0.86 22.44
N ASN A 52 -5.26 1.28 21.55
CA ASN A 52 -6.67 0.86 21.52
C ASN A 52 -6.95 -0.33 20.60
N SER A 53 -6.07 -0.65 19.63
CA SER A 53 -6.31 -1.71 18.66
C SER A 53 -5.86 -3.10 19.10
N GLN A 54 -5.19 -3.25 20.26
CA GLN A 54 -4.52 -4.50 20.65
C GLN A 54 -5.48 -5.71 20.74
N ASN A 55 -6.73 -5.48 21.09
CA ASN A 55 -7.75 -6.52 21.19
C ASN A 55 -8.63 -6.65 19.94
N PHE A 56 -8.33 -5.90 18.88
CA PHE A 56 -9.07 -5.97 17.62
C PHE A 56 -8.88 -7.34 16.97
N LYS A 57 -9.99 -7.99 16.62
CA LYS A 57 -9.97 -9.33 16.03
C LYS A 57 -9.93 -9.24 14.51
N THR A 58 -8.91 -9.82 13.92
CA THR A 58 -8.70 -9.89 12.47
C THR A 58 -9.00 -11.26 11.88
N THR A 59 -9.53 -12.18 12.68
CA THR A 59 -9.89 -13.55 12.26
C THR A 59 -11.23 -13.95 12.88
N PRO A 60 -12.19 -14.50 12.11
CA PRO A 60 -12.13 -14.64 10.64
C PRO A 60 -12.30 -13.30 9.91
N TRP A 61 -11.69 -13.17 8.73
CA TRP A 61 -11.82 -11.98 7.90
C TRP A 61 -12.01 -12.32 6.43
N SER A 62 -12.82 -11.54 5.74
CA SER A 62 -13.01 -11.67 4.30
C SER A 62 -13.22 -10.32 3.65
N ILE A 63 -12.90 -10.21 2.37
CA ILE A 63 -13.24 -9.06 1.53
C ILE A 63 -14.25 -9.49 0.48
N SER A 64 -15.16 -8.59 0.11
CA SER A 64 -16.07 -8.75 -1.02
C SER A 64 -15.70 -7.78 -2.11
N ILE A 65 -15.68 -8.23 -3.35
CA ILE A 65 -15.45 -7.42 -4.53
C ILE A 65 -16.65 -7.58 -5.44
N GLU A 66 -17.34 -6.49 -5.69
CA GLU A 66 -18.63 -6.48 -6.40
C GLU A 66 -18.81 -5.18 -7.20
N GLY A 67 -19.96 -5.01 -7.83
CA GLY A 67 -20.29 -3.84 -8.66
C GLY A 67 -20.02 -4.11 -10.13
N GLU A 68 -19.37 -3.19 -10.83
CA GLU A 68 -19.08 -3.27 -12.27
C GLU A 68 -17.95 -4.27 -12.59
N VAL A 69 -18.14 -5.53 -12.22
CA VAL A 69 -17.24 -6.67 -12.45
C VAL A 69 -17.99 -7.84 -13.08
N GLU A 70 -17.30 -8.65 -13.89
CA GLU A 70 -17.91 -9.84 -14.50
C GLU A 70 -18.11 -10.98 -13.50
N LYS A 71 -17.25 -11.08 -12.51
CA LYS A 71 -17.19 -12.18 -11.54
C LYS A 71 -17.09 -11.64 -10.12
N PRO A 72 -18.18 -11.23 -9.50
CA PRO A 72 -18.16 -10.87 -8.09
C PRO A 72 -17.62 -12.03 -7.24
N ILE A 73 -16.72 -11.72 -6.30
CA ILE A 73 -16.10 -12.73 -5.42
C ILE A 73 -16.08 -12.26 -3.98
N LYS A 74 -16.04 -13.23 -3.09
CA LYS A 74 -15.70 -13.02 -1.68
C LYS A 74 -14.51 -13.91 -1.35
N LEU A 75 -13.46 -13.33 -0.78
CA LEU A 75 -12.23 -14.03 -0.44
C LEU A 75 -11.97 -13.93 1.06
N SER A 76 -11.64 -15.04 1.70
CA SER A 76 -11.09 -15.05 3.05
C SER A 76 -9.61 -14.61 3.04
N MET A 77 -9.07 -14.26 4.20
CA MET A 77 -7.63 -13.94 4.29
C MET A 77 -6.73 -15.12 3.94
N GLU A 78 -7.17 -16.33 4.25
CA GLU A 78 -6.48 -17.57 3.90
C GLU A 78 -6.38 -17.70 2.37
N GLU A 79 -7.51 -17.57 1.66
CA GLU A 79 -7.55 -17.60 0.19
C GLU A 79 -6.69 -16.50 -0.43
N ILE A 80 -6.66 -15.29 0.15
CA ILE A 80 -5.82 -14.20 -0.31
C ILE A 80 -4.34 -14.56 -0.17
N THR A 81 -3.90 -15.05 0.98
CA THR A 81 -2.51 -15.38 1.24
C THR A 81 -2.02 -16.61 0.44
N GLU A 82 -2.91 -17.54 0.12
CA GLU A 82 -2.60 -18.70 -0.73
C GLU A 82 -2.55 -18.34 -2.23
N THR A 83 -3.37 -17.36 -2.65
CA THR A 83 -3.51 -17.00 -4.07
C THR A 83 -2.46 -16.00 -4.53
N PHE A 84 -2.11 -15.02 -3.68
CA PHE A 84 -1.25 -13.91 -4.05
C PHE A 84 0.10 -13.98 -3.35
N ILE A 85 1.17 -13.89 -4.13
CA ILE A 85 2.54 -13.89 -3.61
C ILE A 85 2.83 -12.49 -3.06
N SER A 86 3.08 -12.42 -1.76
CA SER A 86 3.45 -11.17 -1.09
C SER A 86 4.93 -10.87 -1.30
N GLU A 87 5.24 -9.68 -1.79
CA GLU A 87 6.59 -9.17 -2.01
C GLU A 87 6.89 -7.99 -1.09
N GLU A 88 8.15 -7.80 -0.72
CA GLU A 88 8.56 -6.60 -0.01
C GLU A 88 8.66 -5.41 -0.95
N ARG A 89 8.04 -4.30 -0.57
CA ARG A 89 8.08 -3.03 -1.29
C ARG A 89 8.39 -1.89 -0.32
N ILE A 90 9.48 -1.19 -0.59
CA ILE A 90 9.91 -0.06 0.24
C ILE A 90 9.30 1.22 -0.31
N TYR A 91 8.38 1.81 0.43
CA TYR A 91 7.73 3.07 0.06
C TYR A 91 8.09 4.20 1.01
N ARG A 92 8.26 5.39 0.41
CA ARG A 92 8.37 6.65 1.14
C ARG A 92 6.99 7.25 1.29
N LEU A 93 6.60 7.52 2.51
CA LEU A 93 5.38 8.24 2.83
C LEU A 93 5.73 9.63 3.33
N ARG A 94 5.10 10.65 2.73
CA ARG A 94 5.13 12.01 3.24
C ARG A 94 3.73 12.46 3.63
N CYS A 95 3.55 12.74 4.91
CA CYS A 95 2.28 13.22 5.42
C CYS A 95 2.11 14.72 5.18
N VAL A 96 0.87 15.15 4.99
CA VAL A 96 0.50 16.59 4.93
C VAL A 96 0.90 17.34 6.22
N GLU A 97 1.01 16.62 7.34
CA GLU A 97 1.47 17.15 8.63
C GLU A 97 2.99 17.41 8.66
N GLY A 98 3.72 17.16 7.57
CA GLY A 98 5.14 17.51 7.42
C GLY A 98 6.15 16.45 7.90
N TRP A 99 5.71 15.30 8.38
CA TRP A 99 6.59 14.17 8.71
C TRP A 99 6.67 13.16 7.57
N SER A 100 7.68 12.31 7.57
CA SER A 100 7.92 11.28 6.55
C SER A 100 8.34 9.97 7.19
N MET A 101 8.03 8.87 6.51
CA MET A 101 8.47 7.53 6.87
C MET A 101 8.94 6.78 5.63
N VAL A 102 9.90 5.88 5.80
CA VAL A 102 10.34 4.91 4.80
C VAL A 102 10.04 3.53 5.34
N ILE A 103 9.10 2.82 4.71
CA ILE A 103 8.51 1.61 5.30
C ILE A 103 8.61 0.45 4.31
N PRO A 104 9.17 -0.71 4.71
CA PRO A 104 9.17 -1.95 3.94
C PRO A 104 7.83 -2.69 4.16
N TRP A 105 6.89 -2.44 3.26
CA TRP A 105 5.61 -3.13 3.24
C TRP A 105 5.72 -4.50 2.59
N MET A 106 4.90 -5.45 3.04
CA MET A 106 4.70 -6.74 2.39
C MET A 106 3.32 -6.76 1.75
N GLY A 107 3.24 -7.13 0.48
CA GLY A 107 1.97 -7.14 -0.23
C GLY A 107 2.09 -7.52 -1.70
N PHE A 108 1.00 -7.36 -2.43
CA PHE A 108 0.90 -7.67 -3.85
C PHE A 108 0.13 -6.56 -4.58
N SER A 109 0.22 -6.49 -5.90
CA SER A 109 -0.47 -5.44 -6.68
C SER A 109 -1.99 -5.56 -6.56
N LEU A 110 -2.67 -4.44 -6.35
CA LEU A 110 -4.13 -4.39 -6.40
C LEU A 110 -4.66 -4.85 -7.76
N SER A 111 -3.93 -4.57 -8.84
CA SER A 111 -4.29 -5.01 -10.19
C SER A 111 -4.38 -6.53 -10.33
N GLU A 112 -3.58 -7.31 -9.60
CA GLU A 112 -3.68 -8.77 -9.58
C GLU A 112 -5.02 -9.23 -8.98
N LEU A 113 -5.45 -8.61 -7.89
CA LEU A 113 -6.74 -8.87 -7.27
C LEU A 113 -7.90 -8.48 -8.21
N LEU A 114 -7.86 -7.28 -8.78
CA LEU A 114 -8.88 -6.80 -9.71
C LEU A 114 -8.97 -7.65 -10.98
N SER A 115 -7.87 -8.18 -11.47
CA SER A 115 -7.85 -9.09 -12.63
C SER A 115 -8.64 -10.39 -12.39
N LYS A 116 -8.80 -10.83 -11.14
CA LYS A 116 -9.62 -12.01 -10.81
C LYS A 116 -11.10 -11.79 -11.05
N VAL A 117 -11.56 -10.55 -10.92
CA VAL A 117 -13.00 -10.19 -11.04
C VAL A 117 -13.37 -9.62 -12.40
N ASN A 118 -12.39 -9.32 -13.26
CA ASN A 118 -12.57 -8.72 -14.60
C ASN A 118 -13.47 -7.48 -14.54
N PRO A 119 -12.95 -6.30 -14.14
CA PRO A 119 -13.74 -5.06 -14.18
C PRO A 119 -14.30 -4.80 -15.58
N THR A 120 -15.57 -4.44 -15.67
CA THR A 120 -16.21 -4.14 -16.97
C THR A 120 -15.73 -2.78 -17.51
N SER A 121 -15.99 -2.49 -18.76
CA SER A 121 -15.68 -1.18 -19.37
C SER A 121 -16.41 -0.01 -18.71
N LYS A 122 -17.43 -0.28 -17.91
CA LYS A 122 -18.18 0.70 -17.13
C LYS A 122 -17.52 1.05 -15.80
N ALA A 123 -16.66 0.18 -15.27
CA ALA A 123 -15.90 0.46 -14.07
C ALA A 123 -14.97 1.66 -14.31
N LYS A 124 -15.22 2.76 -13.63
CA LYS A 124 -14.40 3.99 -13.71
C LYS A 124 -13.61 4.25 -12.45
N PHE A 125 -14.09 3.73 -11.34
CA PHE A 125 -13.52 3.91 -10.00
C PHE A 125 -13.57 2.58 -9.24
N VAL A 126 -12.66 2.46 -8.27
CA VAL A 126 -12.69 1.41 -7.24
C VAL A 126 -12.94 2.12 -5.91
N GLU A 127 -14.06 1.80 -5.27
CA GLU A 127 -14.36 2.28 -3.92
C GLU A 127 -13.90 1.22 -2.91
N PHE A 128 -13.26 1.68 -1.85
CA PHE A 128 -12.90 0.88 -0.69
C PHE A 128 -13.76 1.30 0.49
N GLU A 129 -14.34 0.34 1.15
CA GLU A 129 -15.11 0.58 2.38
C GLU A 129 -14.48 -0.20 3.53
N SER A 130 -14.16 0.52 4.62
CA SER A 130 -13.63 -0.08 5.84
C SER A 130 -14.73 -0.79 6.62
N VAL A 131 -14.32 -1.70 7.50
CA VAL A 131 -15.26 -2.34 8.43
C VAL A 131 -15.88 -1.32 9.38
N TYR A 132 -17.17 -1.47 9.66
CA TYR A 132 -17.87 -0.73 10.68
C TYR A 132 -18.15 -1.62 11.89
N ASP A 133 -17.37 -1.41 12.95
CA ASP A 133 -17.48 -2.18 14.21
C ASP A 133 -17.19 -1.25 15.42
N PRO A 134 -18.15 -0.43 15.85
CA PRO A 134 -17.95 0.52 16.94
C PRO A 134 -17.79 -0.17 18.33
N GLU A 135 -17.96 -1.49 18.42
CA GLU A 135 -17.66 -2.22 19.66
C GLU A 135 -16.15 -2.42 19.82
N GLN A 136 -15.47 -2.79 18.76
CA GLN A 136 -14.02 -2.96 18.76
C GLN A 136 -13.29 -1.65 18.41
N MET A 137 -13.84 -0.86 17.48
CA MET A 137 -13.31 0.41 16.97
C MET A 137 -14.02 1.60 17.62
N LYS A 138 -13.67 1.91 18.85
CA LYS A 138 -14.36 2.92 19.67
C LYS A 138 -14.35 4.34 19.07
N GLY A 139 -13.41 4.66 18.20
CA GLY A 139 -13.37 5.93 17.48
C GLY A 139 -14.57 6.13 16.55
N GLN A 140 -15.14 5.02 16.03
CA GLN A 140 -16.33 5.05 15.17
C GLN A 140 -17.63 5.45 15.91
N ARG A 141 -17.60 5.57 17.22
CA ARG A 141 -18.72 6.09 18.03
C ARG A 141 -18.85 7.61 17.96
N TYR A 142 -17.84 8.27 17.45
CA TYR A 142 -17.77 9.72 17.37
C TYR A 142 -17.77 10.18 15.90
N PRO A 143 -18.49 11.24 15.54
CA PRO A 143 -18.62 11.70 14.15
C PRO A 143 -17.39 12.53 13.70
N VAL A 144 -16.19 12.00 13.94
CA VAL A 144 -14.92 12.63 13.49
C VAL A 144 -14.81 12.51 11.98
N LEU A 145 -15.27 11.37 11.43
CA LEU A 145 -15.39 11.09 10.00
C LEU A 145 -16.77 10.49 9.71
N ASN A 146 -17.13 10.42 8.44
CA ASN A 146 -18.30 9.64 8.02
C ASN A 146 -17.95 8.16 8.06
N TRP A 147 -18.65 7.39 8.90
CA TRP A 147 -18.47 5.96 9.07
C TRP A 147 -19.51 5.14 8.31
N PRO A 148 -19.15 3.98 7.74
CA PRO A 148 -17.79 3.45 7.57
C PRO A 148 -16.91 4.37 6.72
N TYR A 149 -15.60 4.36 6.97
CA TYR A 149 -14.67 5.13 6.18
C TYR A 149 -14.62 4.59 4.75
N ARG A 150 -14.66 5.51 3.78
CA ARG A 150 -14.60 5.19 2.36
C ARG A 150 -13.52 6.00 1.68
N GLU A 151 -12.88 5.35 0.73
CA GLU A 151 -11.88 5.96 -0.12
C GLU A 151 -12.05 5.46 -1.55
N GLY A 152 -11.59 6.20 -2.54
CA GLY A 152 -11.75 5.85 -3.94
C GLY A 152 -10.50 6.10 -4.75
N LEU A 153 -10.25 5.20 -5.69
CA LEU A 153 -9.25 5.35 -6.74
C LEU A 153 -9.93 5.33 -8.12
N ARG A 154 -9.39 6.09 -9.05
CA ARG A 154 -9.73 5.88 -10.45
C ARG A 154 -9.24 4.50 -10.87
N ILE A 155 -9.89 3.90 -11.87
CA ILE A 155 -9.54 2.55 -12.32
C ILE A 155 -8.08 2.45 -12.79
N ASP A 156 -7.54 3.48 -13.44
CA ASP A 156 -6.15 3.51 -13.88
C ASP A 156 -5.15 3.62 -12.70
N GLU A 157 -5.51 4.32 -11.63
CA GLU A 157 -4.75 4.38 -10.38
C GLU A 157 -4.80 3.03 -9.64
N ALA A 158 -5.97 2.41 -9.55
CA ALA A 158 -6.15 1.10 -8.96
C ALA A 158 -5.40 -0.02 -9.71
N MET A 159 -5.29 0.11 -11.03
CA MET A 159 -4.55 -0.83 -11.88
C MET A 159 -3.05 -0.52 -11.98
N HIS A 160 -2.59 0.57 -11.36
CA HIS A 160 -1.18 0.95 -11.41
C HIS A 160 -0.31 -0.03 -10.61
N PRO A 161 0.86 -0.44 -11.10
CA PRO A 161 1.71 -1.43 -10.42
C PRO A 161 2.15 -1.07 -9.00
N ILE A 162 2.21 0.23 -8.65
CA ILE A 162 2.57 0.66 -7.31
C ILE A 162 1.41 0.59 -6.30
N THR A 163 0.16 0.53 -6.77
CA THR A 163 -0.98 0.38 -5.86
C THR A 163 -0.99 -1.04 -5.30
N THR A 164 -0.85 -1.13 -4.00
CA THR A 164 -0.53 -2.39 -3.30
C THR A 164 -1.59 -2.73 -2.27
N VAL A 165 -2.03 -4.00 -2.28
CA VAL A 165 -2.73 -4.62 -1.15
C VAL A 165 -1.66 -5.08 -0.17
N VAL A 166 -1.59 -4.44 0.99
CA VAL A 166 -0.60 -4.70 2.01
C VAL A 166 -1.15 -5.66 3.06
N THR A 167 -0.42 -6.72 3.34
CA THR A 167 -0.74 -7.75 4.34
C THR A 167 0.30 -7.86 5.45
N GLY A 168 1.42 -7.15 5.30
CA GLY A 168 2.52 -7.21 6.26
C GLY A 168 3.45 -6.01 6.21
N VAL A 169 4.37 -5.95 7.16
CA VAL A 169 5.39 -4.92 7.27
C VAL A 169 6.62 -5.47 8.00
N TYR A 170 7.82 -5.11 7.55
CA TYR A 170 9.09 -5.64 8.10
C TYR A 170 9.15 -7.18 8.14
N GLY A 171 8.66 -7.84 7.10
CA GLY A 171 8.65 -9.32 7.02
C GLY A 171 7.70 -10.00 8.01
N LYS A 172 6.80 -9.26 8.68
CA LYS A 172 5.81 -9.75 9.64
C LYS A 172 4.40 -9.46 9.17
N THR A 173 3.42 -10.15 9.73
CA THR A 173 2.00 -9.82 9.55
C THR A 173 1.73 -8.39 9.98
N LEU A 174 0.76 -7.76 9.33
CA LEU A 174 0.40 -6.37 9.60
C LEU A 174 -0.16 -6.22 11.02
N PRO A 175 0.40 -5.31 11.86
CA PRO A 175 -0.16 -5.04 13.18
C PRO A 175 -1.53 -4.34 13.08
N ASN A 176 -2.37 -4.52 14.10
CA ASN A 176 -3.72 -3.93 14.13
C ASN A 176 -3.71 -2.42 13.90
N GLN A 177 -2.83 -1.70 14.59
CA GLN A 177 -2.69 -0.25 14.45
C GLN A 177 -2.18 0.21 13.08
N ASN A 178 -1.65 -0.70 12.27
CA ASN A 178 -1.19 -0.44 10.92
C ASN A 178 -2.19 -0.89 9.84
N GLY A 179 -3.41 -1.29 10.24
CA GLY A 179 -4.50 -1.64 9.34
C GLY A 179 -4.66 -3.13 9.04
N ALA A 180 -4.32 -4.01 10.01
CA ALA A 180 -4.55 -5.45 9.88
C ALA A 180 -6.04 -5.78 9.65
N PRO A 181 -6.33 -6.88 8.93
CA PRO A 181 -5.38 -7.85 8.35
C PRO A 181 -4.82 -7.44 7.00
N LEU A 182 -5.44 -6.46 6.33
CA LEU A 182 -4.97 -5.90 5.06
C LEU A 182 -5.36 -4.42 4.92
N ARG A 183 -4.57 -3.69 4.15
CA ARG A 183 -4.83 -2.29 3.80
C ARG A 183 -4.38 -2.01 2.37
N ILE A 184 -4.80 -0.86 1.83
CA ILE A 184 -4.31 -0.36 0.55
C ILE A 184 -3.21 0.67 0.79
N PHE A 185 -2.20 0.65 -0.07
CA PHE A 185 -1.16 1.66 -0.18
C PHE A 185 -1.04 2.14 -1.63
N VAL A 186 -0.97 3.45 -1.83
CA VAL A 186 -0.85 4.13 -3.14
C VAL A 186 0.30 5.10 -3.16
#